data_aca9c37aa33fb975b30d7e7a1618f3de
#
_entry.id   aca9c37aa33fb975b30d7e7a1618f3de
#
_cell.length_a   1.000
_cell.length_b   1.000
_cell.length_c   1.000
_cell.angle_alpha   90.00
_cell.angle_beta   90.00
_cell.angle_gamma   90.00
#
_symmetry.space_group_name_H-M   'P 1'
#
loop_
_entity.id
_entity.type
_entity.pdbx_description
1 polymer ?
#
loop_
_entity_poly.entity_id
_entity_poly.type
_entity_poly.pdbx_seq_one_letter_code
_entity_poly.pdbx_strand_id
1 'polypeptide(L)'
;MPDKKAFFEVIMPTAGSPIIPVMKTNDGDLVQDSTEIIDFIEAKEPEFSVYPTGPKQKLAALLLEFFGDEWLLLPAMHFRWNYLDQQHDFIMSEFGRQIKPNASVEEQIELGKKNSPMFRSSVPKMGITEDTIEGVESSYLTVLDQLNTHFTHHKYLLGSRPCIGDYGLHASLYAHLARDPYPKALMQKRAPEVYKWVERMNHPQAKSGEFLENDQVPETLLPILSIQSAEQLPDVLKVISANEQFINSNPGKKIPRVLGYHEFTIGGKTGTRWINSYTQWMFQRPLFFYQHLSANHKTQADNLLKAIQAYDAFQTDIEKPLARKKGQLELVEQAFGQPLGAYTNTQWQFGS
;
A
#
# COMPACT_ATOMS: atom_id res chain seq x y z
N MET A 1 -4.62 -17.95 -8.15
CA MET A 1 -4.06 -17.12 -9.25
C MET A 1 -4.76 -17.44 -10.54
N PRO A 2 -4.95 -16.46 -11.43
CA PRO A 2 -5.48 -16.74 -12.76
C PRO A 2 -4.55 -17.73 -13.47
N ASP A 3 -5.13 -18.62 -14.26
CA ASP A 3 -4.33 -19.45 -15.15
C ASP A 3 -3.60 -18.60 -16.20
N LYS A 4 -2.60 -19.18 -16.86
CA LYS A 4 -1.79 -18.47 -17.85
C LYS A 4 -2.61 -17.87 -18.99
N LYS A 5 -3.70 -18.53 -19.36
CA LYS A 5 -4.62 -18.11 -20.42
C LYS A 5 -5.42 -16.88 -19.98
N ALA A 6 -6.06 -16.93 -18.80
CA ALA A 6 -6.77 -15.79 -18.24
C ALA A 6 -5.86 -14.58 -18.03
N PHE A 7 -4.61 -14.81 -17.61
CA PHE A 7 -3.64 -13.74 -17.44
C PHE A 7 -3.27 -13.02 -18.74
N PHE A 8 -2.90 -13.76 -19.77
CA PHE A 8 -2.43 -13.16 -21.04
C PHE A 8 -3.55 -12.76 -21.99
N GLU A 9 -4.68 -13.49 -22.00
CA GLU A 9 -5.78 -13.23 -22.94
C GLU A 9 -6.84 -12.28 -22.39
N VAL A 10 -6.96 -12.13 -21.05
CA VAL A 10 -7.99 -11.30 -20.42
C VAL A 10 -7.36 -10.16 -19.62
N ILE A 11 -6.50 -10.47 -18.63
CA ILE A 11 -5.99 -9.46 -17.69
C ILE A 11 -5.07 -8.47 -18.39
N MET A 12 -4.04 -8.96 -19.08
CA MET A 12 -3.06 -8.10 -19.76
C MET A 12 -3.68 -7.16 -20.80
N PRO A 13 -4.54 -7.63 -21.72
CA PRO A 13 -5.16 -6.75 -22.72
C PRO A 13 -6.12 -5.72 -22.12
N THR A 14 -6.82 -6.08 -21.03
CA THR A 14 -7.88 -5.23 -20.45
C THR A 14 -7.32 -4.28 -19.40
N ALA A 15 -6.44 -4.77 -18.54
CA ALA A 15 -5.84 -3.98 -17.46
C ALA A 15 -4.57 -3.21 -17.88
N GLY A 16 -4.06 -3.47 -19.08
CA GLY A 16 -2.89 -2.76 -19.64
C GLY A 16 -1.56 -3.04 -18.93
N SER A 17 -1.56 -3.86 -17.87
CA SER A 17 -0.36 -4.24 -17.13
C SER A 17 -0.52 -5.60 -16.42
N PRO A 18 0.59 -6.31 -16.12
CA PRO A 18 0.56 -7.60 -15.43
C PRO A 18 0.37 -7.48 -13.90
N ILE A 19 -0.35 -6.48 -13.44
CA ILE A 19 -0.52 -6.21 -12.02
C ILE A 19 -1.80 -6.86 -11.52
N ILE A 20 -1.71 -7.52 -10.38
CA ILE A 20 -2.81 -8.15 -9.64
C ILE A 20 -2.92 -7.50 -8.25
N PRO A 21 -4.11 -7.53 -7.64
CA PRO A 21 -5.32 -8.27 -8.00
C PRO A 21 -6.11 -7.63 -9.14
N VAL A 22 -6.95 -8.45 -9.79
CA VAL A 22 -7.96 -8.01 -10.76
C VAL A 22 -9.27 -8.72 -10.43
N MET A 23 -10.34 -7.97 -10.28
CA MET A 23 -11.69 -8.46 -10.07
C MET A 23 -12.50 -8.33 -11.35
N LYS A 24 -13.26 -9.37 -11.71
CA LYS A 24 -14.28 -9.30 -12.74
C LYS A 24 -15.64 -9.06 -12.09
N THR A 25 -16.34 -8.01 -12.49
CA THR A 25 -17.68 -7.70 -12.00
C THR A 25 -18.73 -8.63 -12.63
N ASN A 26 -19.95 -8.63 -12.09
CA ASN A 26 -21.07 -9.38 -12.66
C ASN A 26 -21.44 -8.87 -14.06
N ASP A 27 -21.21 -7.59 -14.33
CA ASP A 27 -21.48 -6.95 -15.64
C ASP A 27 -20.36 -7.21 -16.66
N GLY A 28 -19.28 -7.88 -16.22
CA GLY A 28 -18.16 -8.27 -17.07
C GLY A 28 -16.99 -7.29 -17.09
N ASP A 29 -17.10 -6.14 -16.41
CA ASP A 29 -16.04 -5.16 -16.28
C ASP A 29 -14.89 -5.70 -15.43
N LEU A 30 -13.68 -5.20 -15.67
CA LEU A 30 -12.50 -5.51 -14.87
C LEU A 30 -12.09 -4.31 -14.03
N VAL A 31 -11.98 -4.52 -12.71
CA VAL A 31 -11.42 -3.59 -11.75
C VAL A 31 -10.08 -4.12 -11.31
N GLN A 32 -9.04 -3.33 -11.43
CA GLN A 32 -7.66 -3.70 -11.10
C GLN A 32 -7.16 -2.88 -9.94
N ASP A 33 -6.38 -3.53 -9.07
CA ASP A 33 -5.83 -2.96 -7.85
C ASP A 33 -6.72 -3.13 -6.62
N SER A 34 -6.11 -3.48 -5.47
CA SER A 34 -6.84 -3.74 -4.21
C SER A 34 -7.63 -2.52 -3.75
N THR A 35 -7.03 -1.34 -3.83
CA THR A 35 -7.67 -0.08 -3.47
C THR A 35 -8.92 0.20 -4.31
N GLU A 36 -8.80 0.13 -5.65
CA GLU A 36 -9.95 0.35 -6.55
C GLU A 36 -11.02 -0.73 -6.42
N ILE A 37 -10.63 -1.99 -6.14
CA ILE A 37 -11.57 -3.08 -5.89
C ILE A 37 -12.35 -2.84 -4.61
N ILE A 38 -11.68 -2.42 -3.54
CA ILE A 38 -12.35 -2.10 -2.28
C ILE A 38 -13.30 -0.92 -2.47
N ASP A 39 -12.85 0.16 -3.11
CA ASP A 39 -13.71 1.32 -3.41
C ASP A 39 -14.95 0.96 -4.23
N PHE A 40 -14.78 0.08 -5.22
CA PHE A 40 -15.88 -0.41 -6.02
C PHE A 40 -16.91 -1.20 -5.19
N ILE A 41 -16.44 -2.05 -4.26
CA ILE A 41 -17.29 -2.81 -3.36
C ILE A 41 -18.01 -1.87 -2.37
N GLU A 42 -17.28 -0.93 -1.78
CA GLU A 42 -17.81 0.08 -0.86
C GLU A 42 -18.95 0.89 -1.47
N ALA A 43 -18.81 1.30 -2.74
CA ALA A 43 -19.85 2.03 -3.45
C ALA A 43 -21.14 1.21 -3.65
N LYS A 44 -21.06 -0.12 -3.66
CA LYS A 44 -22.20 -1.03 -3.82
C LYS A 44 -22.76 -1.54 -2.49
N GLU A 45 -21.94 -1.64 -1.46
CA GLU A 45 -22.25 -2.24 -0.16
C GLU A 45 -21.85 -1.30 1.01
N PRO A 46 -22.41 -0.08 1.08
CA PRO A 46 -21.95 0.94 2.04
C PRO A 46 -22.28 0.62 3.50
N GLU A 47 -23.17 -0.32 3.78
CA GLU A 47 -23.66 -0.62 5.13
C GLU A 47 -22.55 -1.06 6.09
N PHE A 48 -21.51 -1.73 5.56
CA PHE A 48 -20.37 -2.22 6.35
C PHE A 48 -19.04 -1.63 5.88
N SER A 49 -19.07 -0.32 5.64
CA SER A 49 -17.90 0.39 5.10
C SER A 49 -16.62 0.15 5.90
N VAL A 50 -15.52 -0.10 5.20
CA VAL A 50 -14.17 -0.15 5.77
C VAL A 50 -13.58 1.26 6.00
N TYR A 51 -14.31 2.29 5.59
CA TYR A 51 -13.96 3.68 5.82
C TYR A 51 -14.68 4.22 7.06
N PRO A 52 -13.93 4.62 8.11
CA PRO A 52 -14.52 5.36 9.23
C PRO A 52 -15.19 6.65 8.75
N THR A 53 -16.24 7.06 9.44
CA THR A 53 -16.96 8.31 9.15
C THR A 53 -16.29 9.54 9.77
N GLY A 54 -15.56 9.36 10.88
CA GLY A 54 -14.83 10.43 11.55
C GLY A 54 -13.60 10.89 10.77
N PRO A 55 -13.33 12.20 10.71
CA PRO A 55 -12.23 12.75 9.89
C PRO A 55 -10.84 12.30 10.34
N LYS A 56 -10.58 12.16 11.64
CA LYS A 56 -9.28 11.70 12.16
C LYS A 56 -9.07 10.22 11.87
N GLN A 57 -10.06 9.39 12.16
CA GLN A 57 -9.97 7.95 11.91
C GLN A 57 -9.84 7.67 10.41
N LYS A 58 -10.61 8.34 9.57
CA LYS A 58 -10.53 8.16 8.12
C LYS A 58 -9.18 8.59 7.57
N LEU A 59 -8.65 9.73 8.04
CA LEU A 59 -7.32 10.17 7.64
C LEU A 59 -6.23 9.18 8.08
N ALA A 60 -6.28 8.71 9.33
CA ALA A 60 -5.36 7.69 9.85
C ALA A 60 -5.44 6.38 9.06
N ALA A 61 -6.66 5.93 8.73
CA ALA A 61 -6.87 4.72 7.93
C ALA A 61 -6.27 4.83 6.53
N LEU A 62 -6.46 5.96 5.85
CA LEU A 62 -5.87 6.23 4.52
C LEU A 62 -4.34 6.36 4.56
N LEU A 63 -3.79 6.95 5.62
CA LEU A 63 -2.34 6.99 5.83
C LEU A 63 -1.77 5.59 6.02
N LEU A 64 -2.41 4.75 6.84
CA LEU A 64 -1.97 3.38 7.09
C LEU A 64 -2.14 2.47 5.86
N GLU A 65 -3.18 2.69 5.03
CA GLU A 65 -3.29 2.05 3.70
C GLU A 65 -2.06 2.40 2.85
N PHE A 66 -1.77 3.68 2.68
CA PHE A 66 -0.63 4.16 1.90
C PHE A 66 0.71 3.63 2.43
N PHE A 67 0.87 3.54 3.75
CA PHE A 67 2.06 2.97 4.37
C PHE A 67 2.23 1.48 4.07
N GLY A 68 1.16 0.72 4.21
CA GLY A 68 1.16 -0.72 3.96
C GLY A 68 1.44 -1.09 2.52
N ASP A 69 0.77 -0.41 1.59
CA ASP A 69 0.86 -0.73 0.16
C ASP A 69 2.20 -0.31 -0.46
N GLU A 70 2.76 0.83 -0.05
CA GLU A 70 3.92 1.41 -0.73
C GLU A 70 5.22 1.31 0.08
N TRP A 71 5.18 1.43 1.43
CA TRP A 71 6.39 1.47 2.24
C TRP A 71 6.78 0.11 2.80
N LEU A 72 5.83 -0.69 3.29
CA LEU A 72 6.11 -2.04 3.79
C LEU A 72 6.53 -3.03 2.69
N LEU A 73 6.45 -2.63 1.43
CA LEU A 73 7.05 -3.38 0.34
C LEU A 73 8.58 -3.46 0.46
N LEU A 74 9.24 -2.48 1.06
CA LEU A 74 10.70 -2.49 1.28
C LEU A 74 11.13 -3.65 2.19
N PRO A 75 10.65 -3.78 3.44
CA PRO A 75 10.99 -4.94 4.26
C PRO A 75 10.46 -6.25 3.66
N ALA A 76 9.29 -6.26 3.00
CA ALA A 76 8.77 -7.45 2.35
C ALA A 76 9.74 -8.01 1.30
N MET A 77 10.30 -7.16 0.45
CA MET A 77 11.27 -7.56 -0.56
C MET A 77 12.64 -7.83 0.03
N HIS A 78 13.06 -7.06 1.05
CA HIS A 78 14.31 -7.31 1.75
C HIS A 78 14.34 -8.71 2.35
N PHE A 79 13.38 -9.07 3.19
CA PHE A 79 13.35 -10.36 3.88
C PHE A 79 13.14 -11.54 2.91
N ARG A 80 12.44 -11.34 1.80
CA ARG A 80 12.30 -12.37 0.76
C ARG A 80 13.60 -12.69 0.06
N TRP A 81 14.37 -11.67 -0.34
CA TRP A 81 15.47 -11.84 -1.27
C TRP A 81 16.86 -11.83 -0.62
N ASN A 82 17.03 -11.09 0.48
CA ASN A 82 18.34 -11.05 1.16
C ASN A 82 18.52 -12.20 2.16
N TYR A 83 17.44 -12.87 2.54
CA TYR A 83 17.45 -14.10 3.36
C TYR A 83 17.11 -15.35 2.54
N LEU A 84 17.32 -15.29 1.23
CA LEU A 84 16.94 -16.36 0.31
C LEU A 84 17.59 -17.71 0.65
N ASP A 85 18.82 -17.72 1.13
CA ASP A 85 19.56 -18.96 1.46
C ASP A 85 18.85 -19.78 2.55
N GLN A 86 18.05 -19.14 3.41
CA GLN A 86 17.30 -19.78 4.48
C GLN A 86 15.90 -20.25 4.07
N GLN A 87 15.46 -19.89 2.86
CA GLN A 87 14.09 -20.15 2.40
C GLN A 87 13.99 -20.41 0.88
N HIS A 88 15.12 -20.75 0.26
CA HIS A 88 15.28 -20.89 -1.19
C HIS A 88 14.21 -21.78 -1.82
N ASP A 89 14.05 -22.98 -1.33
CA ASP A 89 13.16 -23.95 -1.97
C ASP A 89 11.71 -23.57 -1.83
N PHE A 90 11.33 -22.98 -0.69
CA PHE A 90 10.00 -22.41 -0.51
C PHE A 90 9.73 -21.28 -1.54
N ILE A 91 10.61 -20.29 -1.64
CA ILE A 91 10.41 -19.16 -2.54
C ILE A 91 10.39 -19.63 -4.01
N MET A 92 11.33 -20.50 -4.40
CA MET A 92 11.38 -21.01 -5.78
C MET A 92 10.15 -21.86 -6.12
N SER A 93 9.72 -22.75 -5.22
CA SER A 93 8.50 -23.55 -5.45
C SER A 93 7.25 -22.68 -5.58
N GLU A 94 7.13 -21.60 -4.80
CA GLU A 94 6.01 -20.66 -4.90
C GLU A 94 5.96 -19.94 -6.27
N PHE A 95 7.10 -19.51 -6.80
CA PHE A 95 7.17 -18.94 -8.15
C PHE A 95 6.84 -20.00 -9.22
N GLY A 96 7.34 -21.21 -9.08
CA GLY A 96 7.05 -22.29 -10.03
C GLY A 96 5.61 -22.76 -10.00
N ARG A 97 5.01 -22.82 -8.81
CA ARG A 97 3.60 -23.19 -8.62
C ARG A 97 2.64 -22.23 -9.33
N GLN A 98 3.00 -20.94 -9.44
CA GLN A 98 2.22 -19.99 -10.22
C GLN A 98 2.20 -20.31 -11.72
N ILE A 99 3.27 -20.94 -12.21
CA ILE A 99 3.42 -21.29 -13.63
C ILE A 99 2.77 -22.66 -13.92
N LYS A 100 3.03 -23.64 -13.02
CA LYS A 100 2.56 -25.00 -13.18
C LYS A 100 2.09 -25.58 -11.82
N PRO A 101 0.85 -25.28 -11.40
CA PRO A 101 0.36 -25.62 -10.06
C PRO A 101 0.41 -27.11 -9.71
N ASN A 102 0.25 -27.98 -10.72
CA ASN A 102 0.18 -29.45 -10.56
C ASN A 102 1.53 -30.14 -10.84
N ALA A 103 2.63 -29.42 -10.99
CA ALA A 103 3.95 -30.01 -11.14
C ALA A 103 4.49 -30.54 -9.81
N SER A 104 5.52 -31.43 -9.87
CA SER A 104 6.22 -31.82 -8.64
C SER A 104 6.95 -30.61 -8.02
N VAL A 105 7.27 -30.69 -6.74
CA VAL A 105 7.98 -29.61 -6.03
C VAL A 105 9.33 -29.30 -6.70
N GLU A 106 10.03 -30.34 -7.13
CA GLU A 106 11.33 -30.22 -7.82
C GLU A 106 11.16 -29.45 -9.14
N GLU A 107 10.14 -29.79 -9.94
CA GLU A 107 9.84 -29.09 -11.19
C GLU A 107 9.42 -27.63 -10.91
N GLN A 108 8.64 -27.39 -9.86
CA GLN A 108 8.26 -26.04 -9.43
C GLN A 108 9.49 -25.21 -9.04
N ILE A 109 10.43 -25.79 -8.27
CA ILE A 109 11.69 -25.13 -7.91
C ILE A 109 12.48 -24.71 -9.18
N GLU A 110 12.64 -25.62 -10.14
CA GLU A 110 13.37 -25.31 -11.39
C GLU A 110 12.67 -24.22 -12.23
N LEU A 111 11.34 -24.23 -12.28
CA LEU A 111 10.55 -23.16 -12.90
C LEU A 111 10.74 -21.83 -12.17
N GLY A 112 10.76 -21.85 -10.85
CA GLY A 112 10.99 -20.67 -10.02
C GLY A 112 12.36 -20.06 -10.25
N LYS A 113 13.41 -20.86 -10.27
CA LYS A 113 14.78 -20.40 -10.59
C LYS A 113 14.87 -19.67 -11.93
N LYS A 114 14.10 -20.08 -12.93
CA LYS A 114 14.06 -19.43 -14.25
C LYS A 114 13.29 -18.11 -14.25
N ASN A 115 12.26 -17.96 -13.44
CA ASN A 115 11.31 -16.85 -13.53
C ASN A 115 11.45 -15.81 -12.40
N SER A 116 12.09 -16.15 -11.29
CA SER A 116 12.30 -15.22 -10.16
C SER A 116 13.39 -14.15 -10.33
N PRO A 117 14.45 -14.32 -11.19
CA PRO A 117 15.54 -13.35 -11.28
C PRO A 117 15.08 -11.93 -11.66
N MET A 118 14.04 -11.81 -12.47
CA MET A 118 13.46 -10.50 -12.83
C MET A 118 12.97 -9.75 -11.59
N PHE A 119 12.29 -10.42 -10.68
CA PHE A 119 11.79 -9.83 -9.44
C PHE A 119 12.95 -9.49 -8.48
N ARG A 120 13.89 -10.41 -8.31
CA ARG A 120 15.09 -10.18 -7.48
C ARG A 120 15.91 -8.99 -7.97
N SER A 121 16.04 -8.81 -9.28
CA SER A 121 16.79 -7.69 -9.87
C SER A 121 16.19 -6.30 -9.60
N SER A 122 14.94 -6.23 -9.14
CA SER A 122 14.30 -4.98 -8.77
C SER A 122 14.67 -4.51 -7.35
N VAL A 123 15.16 -5.41 -6.49
CA VAL A 123 15.43 -5.12 -5.07
C VAL A 123 16.38 -3.93 -4.87
N PRO A 124 17.56 -3.87 -5.50
CA PRO A 124 18.43 -2.70 -5.37
C PRO A 124 17.80 -1.42 -5.93
N LYS A 125 16.99 -1.53 -6.99
CA LYS A 125 16.29 -0.39 -7.61
C LYS A 125 15.22 0.21 -6.68
N MET A 126 14.68 -0.60 -5.77
CA MET A 126 13.77 -0.15 -4.73
C MET A 126 14.50 0.58 -3.58
N GLY A 127 15.83 0.62 -3.62
CA GLY A 127 16.64 1.24 -2.59
C GLY A 127 17.08 0.28 -1.47
N ILE A 128 16.94 -1.03 -1.68
CA ILE A 128 17.38 -2.05 -0.72
C ILE A 128 18.80 -2.47 -1.12
N THR A 129 19.80 -1.82 -0.53
CA THR A 129 21.22 -1.98 -0.81
C THR A 129 22.00 -2.16 0.47
N GLU A 130 23.29 -2.45 0.40
CA GLU A 130 24.16 -2.57 1.57
C GLU A 130 24.10 -1.33 2.48
N ASP A 131 23.92 -0.13 1.90
CA ASP A 131 23.82 1.12 2.64
C ASP A 131 22.51 1.26 3.44
N THR A 132 21.43 0.61 3.01
CA THR A 132 20.08 0.82 3.53
C THR A 132 19.49 -0.38 4.27
N ILE A 133 20.02 -1.58 4.08
CA ILE A 133 19.50 -2.82 4.67
C ILE A 133 19.30 -2.70 6.19
N GLU A 134 20.28 -2.18 6.91
CA GLU A 134 20.19 -1.98 8.36
C GLU A 134 19.02 -1.03 8.73
N GLY A 135 18.80 0.01 7.94
CA GLY A 135 17.69 0.93 8.11
C GLY A 135 16.33 0.28 7.82
N VAL A 136 16.23 -0.52 6.75
CA VAL A 136 15.01 -1.28 6.41
C VAL A 136 14.63 -2.24 7.53
N GLU A 137 15.61 -2.98 8.07
CA GLU A 137 15.37 -3.89 9.20
C GLU A 137 14.97 -3.14 10.47
N SER A 138 15.70 -2.09 10.83
CA SER A 138 15.44 -1.29 12.02
C SER A 138 14.05 -0.65 11.99
N SER A 139 13.67 -0.02 10.86
CA SER A 139 12.36 0.57 10.67
C SER A 139 11.25 -0.49 10.79
N TYR A 140 11.38 -1.61 10.08
CA TYR A 140 10.41 -2.70 10.14
C TYR A 140 10.26 -3.30 11.53
N LEU A 141 11.36 -3.59 12.22
CA LEU A 141 11.33 -4.16 13.57
C LEU A 141 10.66 -3.20 14.56
N THR A 142 10.88 -1.90 14.42
CA THR A 142 10.20 -0.88 15.21
C THR A 142 8.69 -0.87 14.93
N VAL A 143 8.29 -0.90 13.67
CA VAL A 143 6.88 -1.00 13.27
C VAL A 143 6.23 -2.27 13.83
N LEU A 144 6.92 -3.41 13.78
CA LEU A 144 6.41 -4.66 14.36
C LEU A 144 6.17 -4.56 15.86
N ASP A 145 7.09 -3.97 16.61
CA ASP A 145 6.96 -3.80 18.06
C ASP A 145 5.78 -2.88 18.41
N GLN A 146 5.61 -1.77 17.67
CA GLN A 146 4.51 -0.85 17.87
C GLN A 146 3.16 -1.50 17.52
N LEU A 147 3.06 -2.20 16.39
CA LEU A 147 1.86 -2.95 16.01
C LEU A 147 1.55 -4.05 17.02
N ASN A 148 2.57 -4.76 17.52
CA ASN A 148 2.37 -5.78 18.54
C ASN A 148 1.78 -5.18 19.82
N THR A 149 2.29 -4.06 20.27
CA THR A 149 1.73 -3.31 21.41
C THR A 149 0.30 -2.89 21.13
N HIS A 150 0.03 -2.35 19.94
CA HIS A 150 -1.31 -1.93 19.52
C HIS A 150 -2.31 -3.09 19.59
N PHE A 151 -1.99 -4.24 19.01
CA PHE A 151 -2.90 -5.40 18.93
C PHE A 151 -3.05 -6.18 20.24
N THR A 152 -2.31 -5.83 21.30
CA THR A 152 -2.66 -6.28 22.66
C THR A 152 -3.91 -5.61 23.22
N HIS A 153 -4.25 -4.42 22.72
CA HIS A 153 -5.38 -3.61 23.20
C HIS A 153 -6.53 -3.54 22.21
N HIS A 154 -6.25 -3.64 20.92
CA HIS A 154 -7.22 -3.48 19.86
C HIS A 154 -7.25 -4.69 18.93
N LYS A 155 -8.46 -5.09 18.51
CA LYS A 155 -8.64 -6.21 17.58
C LYS A 155 -8.18 -5.86 16.16
N TYR A 156 -8.39 -4.62 15.74
CA TYR A 156 -8.00 -4.02 14.48
C TYR A 156 -7.47 -2.60 14.73
N LEU A 157 -6.97 -1.94 13.70
CA LEU A 157 -6.30 -0.64 13.84
C LEU A 157 -7.16 0.43 14.51
N LEU A 158 -8.45 0.49 14.22
CA LEU A 158 -9.34 1.54 14.72
C LEU A 158 -10.53 1.00 15.54
N GLY A 159 -10.37 -0.18 16.14
CA GLY A 159 -11.41 -0.74 17.00
C GLY A 159 -11.60 -2.24 16.86
N SER A 160 -12.86 -2.68 16.77
CA SER A 160 -13.25 -4.09 16.71
C SER A 160 -13.65 -4.59 15.32
N ARG A 161 -13.59 -3.72 14.29
CA ARG A 161 -13.77 -4.05 12.87
C ARG A 161 -12.60 -3.54 12.03
N PRO A 162 -12.25 -4.22 10.92
CA PRO A 162 -11.17 -3.76 10.06
C PRO A 162 -11.54 -2.46 9.32
N CYS A 163 -10.55 -1.58 9.13
CA CYS A 163 -10.62 -0.41 8.25
C CYS A 163 -9.75 -0.60 7.01
N ILE A 164 -9.80 0.34 6.07
CA ILE A 164 -8.98 0.28 4.86
C ILE A 164 -7.48 0.19 5.17
N GLY A 165 -7.01 0.80 6.27
CA GLY A 165 -5.63 0.67 6.75
C GLY A 165 -5.24 -0.75 7.13
N ASP A 166 -6.19 -1.54 7.72
CA ASP A 166 -5.95 -2.96 7.99
C ASP A 166 -5.72 -3.74 6.70
N TYR A 167 -6.45 -3.45 5.62
CA TYR A 167 -6.26 -4.11 4.32
C TYR A 167 -4.93 -3.73 3.68
N GLY A 168 -4.54 -2.44 3.72
CA GLY A 168 -3.26 -1.99 3.19
C GLY A 168 -2.07 -2.64 3.92
N LEU A 169 -2.05 -2.61 5.26
CA LEU A 169 -1.00 -3.27 6.03
C LEU A 169 -0.97 -4.78 5.81
N HIS A 170 -2.16 -5.40 5.72
CA HIS A 170 -2.28 -6.84 5.53
C HIS A 170 -1.65 -7.32 4.22
N ALA A 171 -1.69 -6.52 3.16
CA ALA A 171 -1.14 -6.88 1.86
C ALA A 171 0.33 -7.32 1.95
N SER A 172 1.21 -6.47 2.49
CA SER A 172 2.63 -6.77 2.65
C SER A 172 2.91 -7.72 3.82
N LEU A 173 2.20 -7.55 4.95
CA LEU A 173 2.41 -8.37 6.14
C LEU A 173 2.00 -9.83 5.90
N TYR A 174 0.90 -10.10 5.21
CA TYR A 174 0.48 -11.47 4.91
C TYR A 174 1.23 -12.08 3.73
N ALA A 175 1.22 -11.42 2.57
CA ALA A 175 1.68 -12.05 1.33
C ALA A 175 3.19 -12.37 1.31
N HIS A 176 3.96 -11.71 2.19
CA HIS A 176 5.41 -11.85 2.27
C HIS A 176 5.87 -12.12 3.69
N LEU A 177 5.65 -11.19 4.60
CA LEU A 177 6.29 -11.15 5.92
C LEU A 177 5.75 -12.19 6.92
N ALA A 178 4.50 -12.63 6.78
CA ALA A 178 3.95 -13.74 7.57
C ALA A 178 3.89 -15.07 6.79
N ARG A 179 4.29 -15.07 5.52
CA ARG A 179 4.23 -16.25 4.67
C ARG A 179 5.61 -16.86 4.41
N ASP A 180 6.61 -16.03 4.04
CA ASP A 180 7.95 -16.48 3.76
C ASP A 180 8.58 -17.01 5.06
N PRO A 181 9.25 -18.17 5.07
CA PRO A 181 9.63 -18.88 6.29
C PRO A 181 10.43 -18.07 7.29
N TYR A 182 11.42 -17.29 6.81
CA TYR A 182 12.28 -16.51 7.69
C TYR A 182 11.56 -15.35 8.37
N PRO A 183 10.93 -14.41 7.64
CA PRO A 183 10.23 -13.30 8.30
C PRO A 183 8.99 -13.76 9.07
N LYS A 184 8.35 -14.86 8.69
CA LYS A 184 7.26 -15.49 9.47
C LYS A 184 7.75 -15.89 10.84
N ALA A 185 8.85 -16.63 10.93
CA ALA A 185 9.42 -17.05 12.21
C ALA A 185 9.83 -15.84 13.07
N LEU A 186 10.39 -14.80 12.44
CA LEU A 186 10.72 -13.54 13.08
C LEU A 186 9.46 -12.86 13.67
N MET A 187 8.40 -12.72 12.86
CA MET A 187 7.13 -12.12 13.30
C MET A 187 6.49 -12.92 14.43
N GLN A 188 6.42 -14.26 14.32
CA GLN A 188 5.85 -15.11 15.36
C GLN A 188 6.59 -14.98 16.71
N LYS A 189 7.91 -14.85 16.66
CA LYS A 189 8.74 -14.72 17.86
C LYS A 189 8.67 -13.31 18.47
N ARG A 190 8.74 -12.26 17.66
CA ARG A 190 8.87 -10.86 18.10
C ARG A 190 7.53 -10.17 18.31
N ALA A 191 6.56 -10.46 17.44
CA ALA A 191 5.29 -9.77 17.38
C ALA A 191 4.11 -10.75 17.23
N PRO A 192 3.89 -11.64 18.22
CA PRO A 192 2.86 -12.67 18.15
C PRO A 192 1.44 -12.11 17.98
N GLU A 193 1.14 -10.90 18.50
CA GLU A 193 -0.17 -10.27 18.33
C GLU A 193 -0.39 -9.77 16.90
N VAL A 194 0.68 -9.31 16.22
CA VAL A 194 0.64 -9.00 14.79
C VAL A 194 0.35 -10.26 13.97
N TYR A 195 1.02 -11.38 14.30
CA TYR A 195 0.77 -12.63 13.62
C TYR A 195 -0.68 -13.12 13.81
N LYS A 196 -1.23 -13.00 15.01
CA LYS A 196 -2.65 -13.30 15.30
C LYS A 196 -3.61 -12.38 14.54
N TRP A 197 -3.25 -11.11 14.39
CA TRP A 197 -4.03 -10.17 13.59
C TRP A 197 -4.00 -10.55 12.09
N VAL A 198 -2.83 -10.92 11.55
CA VAL A 198 -2.71 -11.43 10.17
C VAL A 198 -3.62 -12.63 9.95
N GLU A 199 -3.63 -13.60 10.87
CA GLU A 199 -4.50 -14.77 10.80
C GLU A 199 -5.99 -14.37 10.87
N ARG A 200 -6.35 -13.39 11.71
CA ARG A 200 -7.73 -12.86 11.77
C ARG A 200 -8.18 -12.25 10.46
N MET A 201 -7.29 -11.48 9.82
CA MET A 201 -7.58 -10.85 8.52
C MET A 201 -7.77 -11.89 7.41
N ASN A 202 -7.06 -13.01 7.46
CA ASN A 202 -7.21 -14.13 6.51
C ASN A 202 -8.50 -14.93 6.71
N HIS A 203 -9.08 -14.88 7.90
CA HIS A 203 -10.30 -15.60 8.25
C HIS A 203 -11.39 -14.61 8.66
N PRO A 204 -11.93 -13.84 7.70
CA PRO A 204 -12.89 -12.79 8.01
C PRO A 204 -14.13 -13.40 8.69
N GLN A 205 -14.45 -12.90 9.86
CA GLN A 205 -15.69 -13.18 10.55
C GLN A 205 -16.85 -12.46 9.84
N ALA A 206 -18.07 -12.89 10.14
CA ALA A 206 -19.24 -12.14 9.69
C ALA A 206 -19.12 -10.64 10.04
N LYS A 207 -19.67 -9.79 9.19
CA LYS A 207 -19.68 -8.34 9.33
C LYS A 207 -20.12 -7.94 10.74
N SER A 208 -19.18 -7.59 11.61
CA SER A 208 -19.43 -7.30 13.02
C SER A 208 -18.31 -6.40 13.59
N GLY A 209 -18.65 -5.70 14.66
CA GLY A 209 -17.74 -4.79 15.35
C GLY A 209 -17.91 -3.34 14.91
N GLU A 210 -17.31 -2.44 15.70
CA GLU A 210 -17.42 -1.01 15.54
C GLU A 210 -16.04 -0.34 15.51
N PHE A 211 -15.97 0.82 14.91
CA PHE A 211 -14.84 1.73 15.08
C PHE A 211 -14.93 2.38 16.47
N LEU A 212 -13.81 2.87 16.98
CA LEU A 212 -13.78 3.58 18.25
C LEU A 212 -14.66 4.83 18.21
N GLU A 213 -15.35 5.08 19.33
CA GLU A 213 -16.23 6.23 19.46
C GLU A 213 -15.46 7.57 19.40
N ASN A 214 -16.19 8.67 19.19
CA ASN A 214 -15.69 10.04 19.24
C ASN A 214 -14.51 10.30 18.28
N ASP A 215 -14.46 9.61 17.14
CA ASP A 215 -13.39 9.74 16.14
C ASP A 215 -11.98 9.57 16.75
N GLN A 216 -11.87 8.67 17.73
CA GLN A 216 -10.62 8.44 18.45
C GLN A 216 -9.65 7.62 17.60
N VAL A 217 -8.44 8.12 17.43
CA VAL A 217 -7.29 7.38 16.93
C VAL A 217 -6.48 6.89 18.14
N PRO A 218 -6.24 5.58 18.29
CA PRO A 218 -5.46 5.06 19.42
C PRO A 218 -4.07 5.68 19.50
N GLU A 219 -3.66 6.06 20.71
CA GLU A 219 -2.31 6.61 20.94
C GLU A 219 -1.20 5.62 20.51
N THR A 220 -1.47 4.32 20.58
CA THR A 220 -0.55 3.26 20.13
C THR A 220 -0.31 3.26 18.62
N LEU A 221 -1.11 3.94 17.82
CA LEU A 221 -0.87 4.12 16.38
C LEU A 221 0.00 5.34 16.06
N LEU A 222 0.06 6.34 16.95
CA LEU A 222 0.81 7.56 16.68
C LEU A 222 2.30 7.32 16.38
N PRO A 223 3.01 6.41 17.09
CA PRO A 223 4.40 6.10 16.73
C PRO A 223 4.57 5.54 15.33
N ILE A 224 3.63 4.69 14.86
CA ILE A 224 3.67 4.11 13.52
C ILE A 224 3.47 5.20 12.46
N LEU A 225 2.45 6.05 12.66
CA LEU A 225 2.19 7.19 11.79
C LEU A 225 3.34 8.20 11.79
N SER A 226 4.06 8.36 12.92
CA SER A 226 5.25 9.20 13.00
C SER A 226 6.44 8.63 12.22
N ILE A 227 6.63 7.29 12.22
CA ILE A 227 7.63 6.63 11.36
C ILE A 227 7.28 6.89 9.88
N GLN A 228 6.02 6.71 9.51
CA GLN A 228 5.55 7.02 8.17
C GLN A 228 5.84 8.47 7.77
N SER A 229 5.55 9.41 8.67
CA SER A 229 5.78 10.84 8.44
C SER A 229 7.27 11.17 8.25
N ALA A 230 8.14 10.52 9.01
CA ALA A 230 9.58 10.75 8.93
C ALA A 230 10.24 10.12 7.70
N GLU A 231 9.72 8.99 7.21
CA GLU A 231 10.36 8.20 6.16
C GLU A 231 9.64 8.31 4.81
N GLN A 232 8.33 8.03 4.78
CA GLN A 232 7.57 7.92 3.53
C GLN A 232 7.11 9.29 2.99
N LEU A 233 6.69 10.22 3.86
CA LEU A 233 6.18 11.52 3.37
C LEU A 233 7.26 12.35 2.67
N PRO A 234 8.51 12.47 3.16
CA PRO A 234 9.57 13.15 2.41
C PRO A 234 9.87 12.49 1.05
N ASP A 235 9.75 11.16 0.97
CA ASP A 235 9.92 10.40 -0.28
C ASP A 235 8.83 10.76 -1.30
N VAL A 236 7.56 10.71 -0.91
CA VAL A 236 6.46 11.00 -1.84
C VAL A 236 6.44 12.45 -2.33
N LEU A 237 6.87 13.41 -1.53
CA LEU A 237 6.99 14.81 -1.98
C LEU A 237 7.98 14.96 -3.14
N LYS A 238 9.08 14.20 -3.13
CA LYS A 238 10.03 14.13 -4.25
C LYS A 238 9.40 13.47 -5.48
N VAL A 239 8.58 12.43 -5.28
CA VAL A 239 7.83 11.77 -6.37
C VAL A 239 6.86 12.74 -7.03
N ILE A 240 6.12 13.53 -6.26
CA ILE A 240 5.20 14.57 -6.78
C ILE A 240 5.95 15.57 -7.66
N SER A 241 7.06 16.10 -7.16
CA SER A 241 7.91 17.04 -7.92
C SER A 241 8.43 16.43 -9.22
N ALA A 242 8.86 15.16 -9.18
CA ALA A 242 9.36 14.47 -10.37
C ALA A 242 8.25 14.18 -11.41
N ASN A 243 7.05 13.82 -10.97
CA ASN A 243 5.89 13.67 -11.86
C ASN A 243 5.55 14.99 -12.55
N GLU A 244 5.48 16.06 -11.79
CA GLU A 244 5.19 17.40 -12.30
C GLU A 244 6.24 17.86 -13.33
N GLN A 245 7.51 17.70 -13.01
CA GLN A 245 8.61 18.00 -13.91
C GLN A 245 8.53 17.18 -15.22
N PHE A 246 8.23 15.89 -15.11
CA PHE A 246 8.06 15.02 -16.28
C PHE A 246 6.89 15.49 -17.17
N ILE A 247 5.73 15.74 -16.57
CA ILE A 247 4.52 16.18 -17.29
C ILE A 247 4.74 17.51 -17.99
N ASN A 248 5.34 18.48 -17.32
CA ASN A 248 5.63 19.79 -17.88
C ASN A 248 6.64 19.74 -19.03
N SER A 249 7.64 18.85 -18.93
CA SER A 249 8.67 18.65 -19.96
C SER A 249 8.23 17.75 -21.13
N ASN A 250 7.14 17.01 -20.97
CA ASN A 250 6.68 16.02 -21.92
C ASN A 250 5.14 16.08 -22.14
N PRO A 251 4.60 17.22 -22.60
CA PRO A 251 3.15 17.37 -22.74
C PRO A 251 2.56 16.28 -23.64
N GLY A 252 1.48 15.66 -23.17
CA GLY A 252 0.75 14.62 -23.90
C GLY A 252 1.43 13.25 -23.94
N LYS A 253 2.62 13.08 -23.36
CA LYS A 253 3.24 11.76 -23.27
C LYS A 253 2.68 10.96 -22.08
N LYS A 254 2.62 9.64 -22.27
CA LYS A 254 2.27 8.69 -21.21
C LYS A 254 3.27 8.80 -20.06
N ILE A 255 2.78 8.84 -18.84
CA ILE A 255 3.59 8.88 -17.63
C ILE A 255 4.23 7.50 -17.42
N PRO A 256 5.56 7.38 -17.41
CA PRO A 256 6.24 6.11 -17.12
C PRO A 256 6.03 5.69 -15.67
N ARG A 257 6.05 4.39 -15.41
CA ARG A 257 6.00 3.88 -14.04
C ARG A 257 7.21 4.31 -13.20
N VAL A 258 8.37 4.39 -13.83
CA VAL A 258 9.64 4.81 -13.19
C VAL A 258 10.17 6.04 -13.93
N LEU A 259 10.38 7.13 -13.19
CA LEU A 259 10.84 8.42 -13.72
C LEU A 259 12.36 8.66 -13.55
N GLY A 260 13.05 7.72 -12.95
CA GLY A 260 14.46 7.85 -12.61
C GLY A 260 14.73 7.41 -11.18
N TYR A 261 15.72 8.04 -10.55
CA TYR A 261 16.13 7.71 -9.18
C TYR A 261 16.25 8.97 -8.34
N HIS A 262 16.03 8.84 -7.05
CA HIS A 262 16.22 9.90 -6.06
C HIS A 262 16.78 9.34 -4.74
N GLU A 263 17.32 10.22 -3.94
CA GLU A 263 17.75 9.91 -2.58
C GLU A 263 16.54 9.77 -1.65
N PHE A 264 16.58 8.78 -0.76
CA PHE A 264 15.58 8.56 0.28
C PHE A 264 16.25 8.12 1.59
N THR A 265 15.51 8.19 2.69
CA THR A 265 15.99 7.79 4.02
C THR A 265 15.00 6.83 4.66
N ILE A 266 15.51 5.75 5.27
CA ILE A 266 14.74 4.75 6.00
C ILE A 266 15.54 4.27 7.22
N GLY A 267 14.94 4.25 8.42
CA GLY A 267 15.63 3.83 9.65
C GLY A 267 16.92 4.59 9.92
N GLY A 268 16.99 5.87 9.52
CA GLY A 268 18.17 6.72 9.65
C GLY A 268 19.30 6.43 8.65
N LYS A 269 19.10 5.53 7.68
CA LYS A 269 20.04 5.24 6.59
C LYS A 269 19.58 5.90 5.30
N THR A 270 20.51 6.47 4.55
CA THR A 270 20.25 7.14 3.27
C THR A 270 20.74 6.30 2.11
N GLY A 271 19.95 6.24 1.06
CA GLY A 271 20.28 5.52 -0.17
C GLY A 271 19.55 6.11 -1.37
N THR A 272 19.63 5.42 -2.49
CA THR A 272 18.97 5.83 -3.74
C THR A 272 17.94 4.78 -4.15
N ARG A 273 16.75 5.22 -4.54
CA ARG A 273 15.68 4.36 -5.05
C ARG A 273 15.05 4.93 -6.32
N TRP A 274 14.36 4.09 -7.06
CA TRP A 274 13.57 4.55 -8.20
C TRP A 274 12.42 5.47 -7.77
N ILE A 275 12.09 6.42 -8.65
CA ILE A 275 10.91 7.28 -8.53
C ILE A 275 9.72 6.53 -9.13
N ASN A 276 8.88 5.95 -8.29
CA ASN A 276 7.65 5.27 -8.72
C ASN A 276 6.52 6.29 -8.85
N SER A 277 6.12 6.63 -10.07
CA SER A 277 5.07 7.63 -10.33
C SER A 277 3.72 7.31 -9.67
N TYR A 278 3.43 6.03 -9.44
CA TYR A 278 2.22 5.55 -8.81
C TYR A 278 2.07 6.01 -7.35
N THR A 279 3.18 6.19 -6.64
CA THR A 279 3.17 6.61 -5.21
C THR A 279 2.44 7.94 -5.00
N GLN A 280 2.51 8.87 -5.99
CA GLN A 280 1.71 10.10 -5.93
C GLN A 280 0.21 9.82 -5.94
N TRP A 281 -0.26 8.91 -6.80
CA TRP A 281 -1.68 8.56 -6.88
C TRP A 281 -2.19 8.00 -5.54
N MET A 282 -1.42 7.16 -4.88
CA MET A 282 -1.76 6.64 -3.55
C MET A 282 -1.81 7.77 -2.50
N PHE A 283 -0.84 8.68 -2.50
CA PHE A 283 -0.83 9.79 -1.54
C PHE A 283 -1.92 10.83 -1.80
N GLN A 284 -2.38 10.99 -3.03
CA GLN A 284 -3.51 11.86 -3.33
C GLN A 284 -4.76 11.50 -2.53
N ARG A 285 -4.96 10.24 -2.17
CA ARG A 285 -6.13 9.78 -1.41
C ARG A 285 -6.22 10.46 -0.03
N PRO A 286 -5.25 10.32 0.89
CA PRO A 286 -5.28 11.01 2.17
C PRO A 286 -5.18 12.53 2.02
N LEU A 287 -4.39 13.04 1.08
CA LEU A 287 -4.20 14.46 0.87
C LEU A 287 -5.50 15.16 0.42
N PHE A 288 -6.16 14.62 -0.60
CA PHE A 288 -7.40 15.22 -1.12
C PHE A 288 -8.55 15.06 -0.13
N PHE A 289 -8.62 13.92 0.58
CA PHE A 289 -9.56 13.80 1.67
C PHE A 289 -9.38 14.94 2.69
N TYR A 290 -8.17 15.19 3.16
CA TYR A 290 -7.86 16.26 4.09
C TYR A 290 -8.18 17.66 3.53
N GLN A 291 -7.83 17.93 2.27
CA GLN A 291 -8.06 19.23 1.63
C GLN A 291 -9.55 19.59 1.50
N HIS A 292 -10.43 18.58 1.36
CA HIS A 292 -11.87 18.77 1.21
C HIS A 292 -12.66 18.72 2.53
N LEU A 293 -11.99 18.60 3.67
CA LEU A 293 -12.66 18.64 4.98
C LEU A 293 -13.27 20.01 5.24
N SER A 294 -14.43 20.04 5.90
CA SER A 294 -15.00 21.26 6.46
C SER A 294 -14.04 21.90 7.48
N ALA A 295 -14.15 23.19 7.73
CA ALA A 295 -13.26 23.91 8.64
C ALA A 295 -13.16 23.24 10.04
N ASN A 296 -14.28 22.77 10.59
CA ASN A 296 -14.30 22.09 11.88
C ASN A 296 -13.57 20.74 11.84
N HIS A 297 -13.85 19.92 10.81
CA HIS A 297 -13.17 18.63 10.61
C HIS A 297 -11.69 18.80 10.29
N LYS A 298 -11.33 19.85 9.56
CA LYS A 298 -9.93 20.19 9.25
C LYS A 298 -9.13 20.48 10.51
N THR A 299 -9.70 21.24 11.45
CA THR A 299 -9.06 21.50 12.75
C THR A 299 -8.79 20.20 13.52
N GLN A 300 -9.69 19.23 13.48
CA GLN A 300 -9.49 17.94 14.13
C GLN A 300 -8.38 17.11 13.44
N ALA A 301 -8.38 17.10 12.11
CA ALA A 301 -7.34 16.43 11.31
C ALA A 301 -5.96 17.10 11.51
N ASP A 302 -5.90 18.43 11.60
CA ASP A 302 -4.67 19.19 11.87
C ASP A 302 -4.02 18.75 13.19
N ASN A 303 -4.82 18.51 14.23
CA ASN A 303 -4.30 18.04 15.51
C ASN A 303 -3.62 16.67 15.39
N LEU A 304 -4.22 15.75 14.62
CA LEU A 304 -3.59 14.46 14.32
C LEU A 304 -2.29 14.63 13.52
N LEU A 305 -2.34 15.42 12.42
CA LEU A 305 -1.18 15.65 11.56
C LEU A 305 -0.01 16.31 12.32
N LYS A 306 -0.30 17.24 13.22
CA LYS A 306 0.72 17.85 14.10
C LYS A 306 1.30 16.85 15.09
N ALA A 307 0.46 16.00 15.69
CA ALA A 307 0.90 14.98 16.64
C ALA A 307 1.86 13.96 16.01
N ILE A 308 1.70 13.65 14.73
CA ILE A 308 2.55 12.73 13.96
C ILE A 308 3.60 13.44 13.09
N GLN A 309 3.75 14.74 13.22
CA GLN A 309 4.70 15.58 12.44
C GLN A 309 4.49 15.54 10.92
N ALA A 310 3.26 15.34 10.46
CA ALA A 310 2.88 15.27 9.04
C ALA A 310 2.27 16.57 8.50
N TYR A 311 2.00 17.56 9.36
CA TYR A 311 1.20 18.75 9.01
C TYR A 311 1.73 19.49 7.76
N ASP A 312 3.04 19.71 7.69
CA ASP A 312 3.64 20.47 6.57
C ASP A 312 3.54 19.72 5.24
N ALA A 313 3.67 18.40 5.25
CA ALA A 313 3.50 17.58 4.04
C ALA A 313 2.07 17.68 3.49
N PHE A 314 1.07 17.88 4.34
CA PHE A 314 -0.32 18.03 3.96
C PHE A 314 -0.72 19.46 3.51
N GLN A 315 0.22 20.42 3.57
CA GLN A 315 0.05 21.74 2.95
C GLN A 315 0.53 21.76 1.48
N THR A 316 1.02 20.63 0.97
CA THR A 316 1.45 20.48 -0.42
C THR A 316 0.25 20.63 -1.37
N ASP A 317 0.41 21.44 -2.40
CA ASP A 317 -0.49 21.48 -3.55
C ASP A 317 0.03 20.54 -4.66
N ILE A 318 -0.88 19.80 -5.30
CA ILE A 318 -0.56 18.95 -6.45
C ILE A 318 -1.12 19.61 -7.70
N GLU A 319 -0.29 20.33 -8.43
CA GLU A 319 -0.70 21.03 -9.65
C GLU A 319 -1.06 20.08 -10.79
N LYS A 320 -0.48 18.88 -10.78
CA LYS A 320 -0.66 17.84 -11.80
C LYS A 320 -1.25 16.56 -11.16
N PRO A 321 -2.54 16.57 -10.80
CA PRO A 321 -3.18 15.40 -10.22
C PRO A 321 -3.25 14.26 -11.22
N LEU A 322 -3.09 13.04 -10.71
CA LEU A 322 -3.07 11.81 -11.49
C LEU A 322 -4.34 11.00 -11.22
N ALA A 323 -4.94 10.50 -12.29
CA ALA A 323 -5.95 9.45 -12.24
C ALA A 323 -5.36 8.14 -12.73
N ARG A 324 -6.01 7.05 -12.36
CA ARG A 324 -5.68 5.72 -12.83
C ARG A 324 -6.76 5.23 -13.79
N LYS A 325 -6.36 4.84 -15.00
CA LYS A 325 -7.25 4.31 -16.01
C LYS A 325 -6.62 3.10 -16.69
N LYS A 326 -7.32 1.96 -16.64
CA LYS A 326 -6.81 0.69 -17.19
C LYS A 326 -5.38 0.38 -16.75
N GLY A 327 -5.10 0.52 -15.43
CA GLY A 327 -3.80 0.25 -14.86
C GLY A 327 -2.68 1.23 -15.21
N GLN A 328 -3.01 2.36 -15.85
CA GLN A 328 -2.05 3.40 -16.25
C GLN A 328 -2.39 4.71 -15.58
N LEU A 329 -1.36 5.53 -15.34
CA LEU A 329 -1.54 6.88 -14.82
C LEU A 329 -1.79 7.84 -15.97
N GLU A 330 -2.81 8.67 -15.81
CA GLU A 330 -3.16 9.75 -16.73
C GLU A 330 -3.25 11.06 -15.95
N LEU A 331 -2.85 12.16 -16.58
CA LEU A 331 -3.06 13.49 -16.02
C LEU A 331 -4.56 13.78 -16.00
N VAL A 332 -5.05 14.27 -14.86
CA VAL A 332 -6.41 14.78 -14.76
C VAL A 332 -6.42 16.22 -15.20
N GLU A 333 -7.09 16.51 -16.32
CA GLU A 333 -7.40 17.89 -16.67
C GLU A 333 -8.46 18.40 -15.69
N GLN A 334 -8.09 19.35 -14.85
CA GLN A 334 -9.02 20.00 -13.93
C GLN A 334 -10.11 20.70 -14.72
N ALA A 335 -11.30 20.15 -14.76
CA ALA A 335 -12.48 20.97 -15.01
C ALA A 335 -12.69 21.83 -13.74
N PHE A 336 -12.47 23.12 -13.85
CA PHE A 336 -12.70 24.09 -12.79
C PHE A 336 -14.05 23.82 -12.10
N GLY A 337 -14.03 23.51 -10.79
CA GLY A 337 -15.23 23.41 -9.96
C GLY A 337 -15.80 22.00 -9.71
N GLN A 338 -15.16 20.93 -10.19
CA GLN A 338 -15.56 19.55 -9.82
C GLN A 338 -14.65 19.03 -8.69
N PRO A 339 -15.20 18.37 -7.66
CA PRO A 339 -14.37 17.72 -6.65
C PRO A 339 -13.48 16.66 -7.32
N LEU A 340 -12.20 16.59 -6.94
CA LEU A 340 -11.20 15.68 -7.49
C LEU A 340 -11.60 14.18 -7.42
N GLY A 341 -12.58 13.82 -6.59
CA GLY A 341 -13.22 12.51 -6.57
C GLY A 341 -14.02 12.11 -7.81
N ALA A 342 -14.31 13.05 -8.72
CA ALA A 342 -15.00 12.74 -9.97
C ALA A 342 -14.08 12.12 -11.04
N TYR A 343 -12.76 12.06 -10.80
CA TYR A 343 -11.76 11.63 -11.77
C TYR A 343 -11.22 10.21 -11.55
N THR A 344 -11.65 9.54 -10.52
CA THR A 344 -11.53 8.08 -10.43
C THR A 344 -12.77 7.48 -11.08
N ASN A 345 -12.68 6.36 -11.79
CA ASN A 345 -13.84 5.63 -12.30
C ASN A 345 -14.77 5.12 -11.17
N THR A 346 -14.40 5.32 -9.93
CA THR A 346 -15.15 5.18 -8.71
C THR A 346 -15.55 6.57 -8.21
N GLN A 347 -16.84 6.84 -8.18
CA GLN A 347 -17.41 8.06 -7.63
C GLN A 347 -17.09 8.13 -6.13
N TRP A 348 -16.01 8.85 -5.77
CA TRP A 348 -15.75 9.23 -4.39
C TRP A 348 -16.83 10.24 -3.96
N GLN A 349 -17.97 9.75 -3.53
CA GLN A 349 -18.91 10.61 -2.81
C GLN A 349 -18.34 10.82 -1.40
N PHE A 350 -17.64 11.94 -1.21
CA PHE A 350 -17.40 12.45 0.12
C PHE A 350 -18.76 12.86 0.69
N GLY A 351 -19.34 12.01 1.55
CA GLY A 351 -20.56 12.36 2.27
C GLY A 351 -20.36 13.67 2.99
N SER A 352 -21.29 14.59 2.75
CA SER A 352 -21.42 15.91 3.37
C SER A 352 -21.58 15.82 4.88
#